data_0a91da23466a664abbc0e57db487b803
#
_entry.id   0a91da23466a664abbc0e57db487b803
#
_cell.length_a   1.000
_cell.length_b   1.000
_cell.length_c   1.000
_cell.angle_alpha   90.00
_cell.angle_beta   90.00
_cell.angle_gamma   90.00
#
_symmetry.space_group_name_H-M   'P 1'
#
loop_
_entity.id
_entity.type
_entity.pdbx_description
1 polymer ?
#
loop_
_entity_poly.entity_id
_entity_poly.type
_entity_poly.pdbx_seq_one_letter_code
_entity_poly.pdbx_strand_id
1 'polypeptide(L)'
;GPNASEPTGESDLSPTGQGNPDDRSNMTVDFGFFLPASLGDYVWHDVNEDGIQDPNEPGVPGVTVTLYDEWGNVVATTTTDSTGKYLFDGLKPGTYSVGFSNLPPELNQFTKSNQGSDDGLDSDADPTTGRTQPITLAPGEHNPTLDVGIHAPKPTPIQLSFFSVQKTSDGMLLQWSTSTEIDTWGFHILRSDRNGQNMTRLTNQMILAKGGRLSGADYSWLNSTASEQSRYSYWLEVYDIDGSITRYGPVTLQPNSAASYHVFLPNVIR
;
A
#
# COMPACT_ATOMS: atom_id res chain seq x y z
N GLY A 1 37.25 -9.94 46.26
CA GLY A 1 36.93 -11.06 45.39
C GLY A 1 37.29 -10.73 43.98
N PRO A 2 37.53 -11.72 43.08
CA PRO A 2 37.88 -11.45 41.70
C PRO A 2 36.80 -10.57 41.02
N ASN A 3 37.27 -9.67 40.21
CA ASN A 3 36.40 -8.84 39.37
C ASN A 3 35.57 -9.76 38.44
N ALA A 4 34.34 -9.48 38.28
CA ALA A 4 33.43 -10.30 37.44
C ALA A 4 33.87 -10.39 35.95
N SER A 5 34.86 -9.61 35.54
CA SER A 5 35.44 -9.60 34.20
C SER A 5 36.73 -10.45 34.08
N GLU A 6 37.17 -11.06 35.17
CA GLU A 6 38.41 -11.86 35.12
C GLU A 6 38.13 -13.34 34.83
N PRO A 7 39.01 -14.02 34.03
CA PRO A 7 38.88 -15.45 33.77
C PRO A 7 38.99 -16.25 35.09
N THR A 8 38.09 -17.23 35.25
CA THR A 8 38.12 -18.13 36.40
C THR A 8 39.38 -18.97 36.39
N GLY A 9 40.28 -18.72 37.33
CA GLY A 9 41.51 -19.44 37.47
C GLY A 9 42.79 -18.56 37.63
N GLU A 10 42.66 -17.27 37.49
CA GLU A 10 43.73 -16.34 37.91
C GLU A 10 43.81 -16.27 39.42
N SER A 11 44.98 -16.42 39.94
CA SER A 11 45.27 -16.17 41.34
C SER A 11 45.52 -14.69 41.51
N ASP A 12 44.56 -13.99 42.00
CA ASP A 12 44.70 -12.58 42.40
C ASP A 12 45.65 -12.49 43.59
N LEU A 13 46.80 -11.97 43.33
CA LEU A 13 47.88 -11.90 44.31
C LEU A 13 47.95 -10.53 45.01
N SER A 14 47.08 -9.61 44.67
CA SER A 14 47.00 -8.28 45.26
C SER A 14 45.80 -8.16 46.24
N PRO A 15 45.98 -7.50 47.38
CA PRO A 15 44.87 -7.19 48.28
C PRO A 15 43.82 -6.28 47.66
N THR A 16 44.10 -5.66 46.52
CA THR A 16 43.18 -4.78 45.76
C THR A 16 42.44 -5.51 44.64
N GLY A 17 42.64 -6.82 44.51
CA GLY A 17 42.04 -7.59 43.45
C GLY A 17 42.77 -7.53 42.11
N GLN A 18 43.94 -6.88 42.10
CA GLN A 18 44.77 -6.72 40.93
C GLN A 18 46.15 -7.34 41.24
N GLY A 19 46.46 -8.49 40.72
CA GLY A 19 47.78 -9.14 40.88
C GLY A 19 48.91 -8.33 40.26
N ASN A 20 50.12 -8.45 40.77
CA ASN A 20 51.30 -7.77 40.21
C ASN A 20 51.51 -8.03 38.70
N PRO A 21 51.19 -9.17 38.15
CA PRO A 21 51.18 -9.39 36.71
C PRO A 21 50.11 -8.55 35.96
N ASP A 22 48.91 -8.37 36.52
CA ASP A 22 47.83 -7.59 35.92
C ASP A 22 48.15 -6.11 35.87
N ASP A 23 48.77 -5.56 36.93
CA ASP A 23 49.18 -4.16 36.99
C ASP A 23 50.22 -3.79 35.92
N ARG A 24 50.92 -4.77 35.38
CA ARG A 24 51.96 -4.55 34.38
C ARG A 24 51.63 -5.03 33.00
N SER A 25 50.70 -5.97 32.87
CA SER A 25 50.41 -6.58 31.59
C SER A 25 49.07 -6.13 31.03
N ASN A 26 48.13 -5.60 31.83
CA ASN A 26 46.83 -5.11 31.41
C ASN A 26 46.38 -5.64 30.01
N MET A 27 46.55 -6.95 29.81
CA MET A 27 46.37 -7.61 28.51
C MET A 27 45.34 -8.72 28.61
N THR A 28 44.37 -8.58 29.49
CA THR A 28 43.16 -9.39 29.41
C THR A 28 42.32 -8.82 28.29
N VAL A 29 42.53 -9.37 27.11
CA VAL A 29 41.62 -9.19 26.00
C VAL A 29 40.56 -10.28 26.10
N ASP A 30 39.42 -9.96 26.66
CA ASP A 30 38.28 -10.88 26.70
C ASP A 30 37.65 -10.99 25.32
N PHE A 31 37.62 -12.21 24.83
CA PHE A 31 36.90 -12.52 23.58
C PHE A 31 35.57 -13.18 23.89
N GLY A 32 34.50 -12.44 23.63
CA GLY A 32 33.18 -13.03 23.61
C GLY A 32 32.88 -13.63 22.24
N PHE A 33 32.46 -14.89 22.22
CA PHE A 33 31.93 -15.54 21.00
C PHE A 33 30.43 -15.71 21.10
N PHE A 34 29.77 -15.52 20.00
CA PHE A 34 28.35 -15.86 19.85
C PHE A 34 28.16 -16.70 18.58
N LEU A 35 27.11 -17.51 18.55
CA LEU A 35 26.69 -18.16 17.33
C LEU A 35 25.92 -17.12 16.51
N PRO A 36 26.40 -16.78 15.29
CA PRO A 36 25.72 -15.78 14.48
C PRO A 36 24.33 -16.26 14.07
N ALA A 37 23.37 -15.35 14.12
CA ALA A 37 22.03 -15.55 13.63
C ALA A 37 21.87 -14.99 12.21
N SER A 38 20.79 -15.31 11.56
CA SER A 38 20.40 -14.77 10.25
C SER A 38 18.89 -14.51 10.18
N LEU A 39 18.53 -13.58 9.32
CA LEU A 39 17.17 -13.12 9.12
C LEU A 39 16.96 -12.78 7.65
N GLY A 40 15.89 -13.24 7.07
CA GLY A 40 15.52 -12.89 5.71
C GLY A 40 14.49 -13.84 5.17
N ASP A 41 13.79 -13.43 4.13
CA ASP A 41 13.07 -14.28 3.20
C ASP A 41 12.66 -13.53 1.94
N TYR A 42 11.44 -13.03 1.78
CA TYR A 42 10.84 -12.88 0.48
C TYR A 42 10.00 -11.59 0.35
N VAL A 43 10.08 -10.98 -0.83
CA VAL A 43 9.15 -9.92 -1.25
C VAL A 43 8.44 -10.40 -2.50
N TRP A 44 7.09 -10.41 -2.50
CA TRP A 44 6.30 -10.93 -3.63
C TRP A 44 5.25 -9.94 -4.12
N HIS A 45 4.82 -10.15 -5.36
CA HIS A 45 3.67 -9.45 -5.93
C HIS A 45 2.40 -10.20 -5.53
N ASP A 46 1.71 -9.68 -4.53
CA ASP A 46 0.39 -10.17 -4.10
C ASP A 46 -0.66 -9.76 -5.14
N VAL A 47 -0.98 -10.67 -6.04
CA VAL A 47 -1.85 -10.43 -7.20
C VAL A 47 -3.33 -10.35 -6.79
N ASN A 48 -3.73 -11.13 -5.79
CA ASN A 48 -5.12 -11.21 -5.33
C ASN A 48 -5.41 -10.30 -4.12
N GLU A 49 -4.38 -9.62 -3.57
CA GLU A 49 -4.45 -8.69 -2.44
C GLU A 49 -5.01 -9.32 -1.16
N ASP A 50 -4.76 -10.59 -0.93
CA ASP A 50 -5.23 -11.29 0.25
C ASP A 50 -4.22 -11.30 1.42
N GLY A 51 -2.95 -10.98 1.15
CA GLY A 51 -1.88 -10.90 2.14
C GLY A 51 -1.20 -12.23 2.41
N ILE A 52 -1.43 -13.23 1.57
CA ILE A 52 -0.86 -14.57 1.66
C ILE A 52 -0.07 -14.86 0.39
N GLN A 53 1.14 -15.40 0.53
CA GLN A 53 1.98 -15.78 -0.58
C GLN A 53 1.45 -17.04 -1.27
N ASP A 54 0.90 -16.88 -2.46
CA ASP A 54 0.40 -17.98 -3.28
C ASP A 54 1.48 -18.57 -4.22
N PRO A 55 1.39 -19.86 -4.57
CA PRO A 55 2.40 -20.53 -5.42
C PRO A 55 2.64 -19.90 -6.81
N ASN A 56 1.71 -19.11 -7.30
CA ASN A 56 1.78 -18.45 -8.61
C ASN A 56 2.17 -16.97 -8.54
N GLU A 57 2.45 -16.47 -7.36
CA GLU A 57 2.84 -15.07 -7.14
C GLU A 57 4.34 -14.89 -7.28
N PRO A 58 4.77 -14.01 -8.20
CA PRO A 58 6.19 -13.84 -8.46
C PRO A 58 6.87 -12.99 -7.41
N GLY A 59 8.14 -13.31 -7.13
CA GLY A 59 8.99 -12.46 -6.30
C GLY A 59 9.30 -11.12 -6.97
N VAL A 60 9.52 -10.10 -6.16
CA VAL A 60 9.81 -8.73 -6.63
C VAL A 60 11.27 -8.37 -6.38
N PRO A 61 12.08 -8.18 -7.43
CA PRO A 61 13.48 -7.81 -7.31
C PRO A 61 13.67 -6.31 -7.04
N GLY A 62 14.82 -5.95 -6.45
CA GLY A 62 15.27 -4.58 -6.35
C GLY A 62 14.62 -3.75 -5.23
N VAL A 63 13.77 -4.34 -4.40
CA VAL A 63 13.21 -3.70 -3.22
C VAL A 63 14.32 -3.49 -2.20
N THR A 64 14.44 -2.29 -1.66
CA THR A 64 15.41 -1.96 -0.61
C THR A 64 14.90 -2.48 0.73
N VAL A 65 15.71 -3.31 1.39
CA VAL A 65 15.40 -3.90 2.69
C VAL A 65 16.41 -3.39 3.72
N THR A 66 15.93 -2.80 4.82
CA THR A 66 16.74 -2.21 5.87
C THR A 66 16.49 -2.91 7.20
N LEU A 67 17.56 -3.40 7.82
CA LEU A 67 17.55 -4.01 9.15
C LEU A 67 17.77 -2.94 10.22
N TYR A 68 16.96 -2.98 11.27
CA TYR A 68 17.04 -2.07 12.41
C TYR A 68 17.23 -2.86 13.71
N ASP A 69 17.97 -2.27 14.65
CA ASP A 69 18.10 -2.78 16.01
C ASP A 69 16.88 -2.42 16.89
N GLU A 70 16.89 -2.84 18.16
CA GLU A 70 15.83 -2.59 19.14
C GLU A 70 15.58 -1.10 19.42
N TRP A 71 16.56 -0.24 19.15
CA TRP A 71 16.45 1.22 19.31
C TRP A 71 16.05 1.94 18.03
N GLY A 72 15.91 1.20 16.91
CA GLY A 72 15.54 1.74 15.61
C GLY A 72 16.72 2.30 14.79
N ASN A 73 17.97 2.02 15.19
CA ASN A 73 19.14 2.37 14.39
C ASN A 73 19.29 1.39 13.23
N VAL A 74 19.79 1.88 12.09
CA VAL A 74 20.12 1.05 10.94
C VAL A 74 21.34 0.18 11.23
N VAL A 75 21.17 -1.13 11.13
CA VAL A 75 22.23 -2.13 11.27
C VAL A 75 22.84 -2.49 9.92
N ALA A 76 21.99 -2.75 8.93
CA ALA A 76 22.39 -3.14 7.58
C ALA A 76 21.30 -2.78 6.56
N THR A 77 21.67 -2.74 5.29
CA THR A 77 20.74 -2.56 4.17
C THR A 77 21.14 -3.50 3.04
N THR A 78 20.16 -4.12 2.41
CA THR A 78 20.33 -4.98 1.22
C THR A 78 19.22 -4.68 0.22
N THR A 79 19.20 -5.40 -0.89
CA THR A 79 18.11 -5.37 -1.88
C THR A 79 17.68 -6.79 -2.20
N THR A 80 16.41 -6.97 -2.53
CA THR A 80 15.93 -8.27 -3.01
C THR A 80 16.61 -8.66 -4.32
N ASP A 81 16.95 -9.93 -4.45
CA ASP A 81 17.56 -10.52 -5.65
C ASP A 81 16.57 -10.67 -6.81
N SER A 82 17.02 -11.26 -7.92
CA SER A 82 16.18 -11.50 -9.12
C SER A 82 14.96 -12.39 -8.88
N THR A 83 14.91 -13.08 -7.75
CA THR A 83 13.80 -13.96 -7.34
C THR A 83 12.93 -13.37 -6.25
N GLY A 84 13.23 -12.16 -5.75
CA GLY A 84 12.51 -11.51 -4.67
C GLY A 84 13.05 -11.82 -3.26
N LYS A 85 14.16 -12.57 -3.14
CA LYS A 85 14.73 -12.99 -1.84
C LYS A 85 15.72 -11.98 -1.29
N TYR A 86 15.79 -11.89 0.03
CA TYR A 86 16.81 -11.13 0.76
C TYR A 86 17.32 -11.91 1.97
N LEU A 87 18.52 -11.56 2.45
CA LEU A 87 19.12 -12.19 3.62
C LEU A 87 20.05 -11.20 4.34
N PHE A 88 19.96 -11.17 5.66
CA PHE A 88 20.96 -10.63 6.57
C PHE A 88 21.56 -11.78 7.36
N ASP A 89 22.85 -11.99 7.24
CA ASP A 89 23.60 -13.03 7.96
C ASP A 89 24.63 -12.43 8.92
N GLY A 90 25.25 -13.28 9.72
CA GLY A 90 26.29 -12.84 10.67
C GLY A 90 25.78 -11.94 11.80
N LEU A 91 24.50 -11.95 12.07
CA LEU A 91 23.87 -11.09 13.08
C LEU A 91 24.20 -11.54 14.49
N LYS A 92 24.40 -10.59 15.39
CA LYS A 92 24.42 -10.88 16.84
C LYS A 92 23.03 -11.31 17.27
N PRO A 93 22.91 -12.25 18.25
CA PRO A 93 21.64 -12.49 18.91
C PRO A 93 21.07 -11.20 19.49
N GLY A 94 19.78 -10.94 19.27
CA GLY A 94 19.17 -9.68 19.69
C GLY A 94 17.83 -9.42 19.00
N THR A 95 17.24 -8.27 19.28
CA THR A 95 15.94 -7.87 18.72
C THR A 95 16.13 -6.98 17.51
N TYR A 96 15.42 -7.32 16.44
CA TYR A 96 15.52 -6.65 15.14
C TYR A 96 14.13 -6.42 14.54
N SER A 97 14.03 -5.43 13.66
CA SER A 97 12.89 -5.24 12.76
C SER A 97 13.39 -4.93 11.35
N VAL A 98 12.56 -5.20 10.35
CA VAL A 98 12.88 -4.96 8.94
C VAL A 98 11.97 -3.87 8.39
N GLY A 99 12.50 -3.05 7.50
CA GLY A 99 11.72 -2.06 6.76
C GLY A 99 11.97 -2.17 5.27
N PHE A 100 10.89 -2.11 4.49
CA PHE A 100 10.92 -2.21 3.04
C PHE A 100 10.68 -0.84 2.41
N SER A 101 11.42 -0.52 1.35
CA SER A 101 11.33 0.77 0.68
C SER A 101 11.80 0.67 -0.78
N ASN A 102 11.69 1.77 -1.53
CA ASN A 102 12.04 1.80 -2.93
C ASN A 102 11.30 0.71 -3.74
N LEU A 103 9.99 0.62 -3.49
CA LEU A 103 9.11 -0.30 -4.21
C LEU A 103 9.03 0.08 -5.69
N PRO A 104 8.81 -0.89 -6.61
CA PRO A 104 8.53 -0.59 -8.01
C PRO A 104 7.33 0.36 -8.13
N PRO A 105 7.36 1.36 -9.03
CA PRO A 105 6.27 2.33 -9.16
C PRO A 105 4.89 1.70 -9.44
N GLU A 106 4.88 0.57 -10.12
CA GLU A 106 3.68 -0.19 -10.45
C GLU A 106 3.16 -1.07 -9.30
N LEU A 107 3.98 -1.35 -8.26
CA LEU A 107 3.67 -2.19 -7.11
C LEU A 107 4.04 -1.45 -5.82
N ASN A 108 3.46 -0.28 -5.59
CA ASN A 108 3.90 0.62 -4.54
C ASN A 108 3.00 0.64 -3.30
N GLN A 109 2.15 -0.36 -3.14
CA GLN A 109 1.31 -0.57 -1.96
C GLN A 109 1.71 -1.85 -1.25
N PHE A 110 1.78 -1.79 0.07
CA PHE A 110 1.91 -2.98 0.91
C PHE A 110 0.56 -3.66 1.08
N THR A 111 0.55 -4.98 1.07
CA THR A 111 -0.66 -5.76 1.29
C THR A 111 -1.04 -5.84 2.78
N LYS A 112 -2.11 -6.55 3.10
CA LYS A 112 -2.55 -6.77 4.47
C LYS A 112 -1.54 -7.63 5.21
N SER A 113 -1.18 -7.23 6.44
CA SER A 113 -0.28 -8.00 7.27
C SER A 113 -1.01 -9.08 8.08
N ASN A 114 -0.28 -10.14 8.43
CA ASN A 114 -0.69 -11.22 9.33
C ASN A 114 -1.99 -11.90 8.89
N GLN A 115 -2.05 -12.35 7.65
CA GLN A 115 -3.20 -13.07 7.10
C GLN A 115 -2.92 -14.58 7.07
N GLY A 116 -3.96 -15.38 7.33
CA GLY A 116 -3.79 -16.84 7.34
C GLY A 116 -3.33 -17.40 8.67
N SER A 117 -2.67 -18.55 8.63
CA SER A 117 -2.21 -19.28 9.82
C SER A 117 -0.76 -19.74 9.74
N ASP A 118 -0.07 -19.41 8.66
CA ASP A 118 1.32 -19.76 8.41
C ASP A 118 2.13 -18.47 8.30
N ASP A 119 2.92 -18.20 9.36
CA ASP A 119 3.77 -17.02 9.52
C ASP A 119 4.91 -16.93 8.47
N GLY A 120 5.19 -18.03 7.78
CA GLY A 120 6.19 -18.06 6.69
C GLY A 120 5.58 -17.88 5.30
N LEU A 121 4.30 -17.54 5.20
CA LEU A 121 3.58 -17.31 3.95
C LEU A 121 2.73 -16.04 3.97
N ASP A 122 2.66 -15.34 5.10
CA ASP A 122 1.89 -14.08 5.19
C ASP A 122 2.81 -12.85 5.14
N SER A 123 2.22 -11.69 5.02
CA SER A 123 2.96 -10.42 5.00
C SER A 123 3.11 -9.86 6.41
N ASP A 124 4.34 -9.52 6.83
CA ASP A 124 4.63 -9.01 8.17
C ASP A 124 4.68 -7.50 8.28
N ALA A 125 4.84 -6.81 7.16
CA ALA A 125 5.00 -5.39 7.18
C ALA A 125 3.66 -4.65 7.42
N ASP A 126 3.67 -3.67 8.31
CA ASP A 126 2.57 -2.72 8.46
C ASP A 126 2.29 -2.02 7.13
N PRO A 127 1.07 -2.06 6.59
CA PRO A 127 0.74 -1.51 5.27
C PRO A 127 0.98 0.00 5.12
N THR A 128 1.06 0.74 6.23
CA THR A 128 1.27 2.19 6.22
C THR A 128 2.75 2.56 6.25
N THR A 129 3.54 1.80 7.02
CA THR A 129 4.93 2.15 7.29
C THR A 129 5.94 1.29 6.52
N GLY A 130 5.53 0.13 6.03
CA GLY A 130 6.39 -0.86 5.40
C GLY A 130 7.41 -1.48 6.37
N ARG A 131 7.11 -1.48 7.68
CA ARG A 131 7.98 -2.06 8.71
C ARG A 131 7.31 -3.23 9.41
N THR A 132 8.12 -4.24 9.72
CA THR A 132 7.68 -5.40 10.52
C THR A 132 7.65 -5.06 12.01
N GLN A 133 6.94 -5.88 12.79
CA GLN A 133 7.11 -5.89 14.22
C GLN A 133 8.52 -6.38 14.58
N PRO A 134 9.06 -5.97 15.74
CA PRO A 134 10.33 -6.47 16.22
C PRO A 134 10.27 -7.96 16.56
N ILE A 135 11.30 -8.72 16.14
CA ILE A 135 11.49 -10.13 16.52
C ILE A 135 12.82 -10.28 17.26
N THR A 136 12.97 -11.34 18.08
CA THR A 136 14.20 -11.62 18.82
C THR A 136 14.84 -12.88 18.27
N LEU A 137 16.08 -12.76 17.79
CA LEU A 137 16.88 -13.86 17.28
C LEU A 137 17.73 -14.47 18.42
N ALA A 138 17.60 -15.77 18.63
CA ALA A 138 18.45 -16.55 19.50
C ALA A 138 19.83 -16.80 18.86
N PRO A 139 20.87 -17.21 19.65
CA PRO A 139 22.15 -17.59 19.10
C PRO A 139 22.03 -18.72 18.08
N GLY A 140 22.53 -18.51 16.85
CA GLY A 140 22.51 -19.49 15.76
C GLY A 140 21.14 -19.67 15.08
N GLU A 141 20.16 -18.86 15.40
CA GLU A 141 18.84 -18.91 14.79
C GLU A 141 18.87 -18.39 13.35
N HIS A 142 18.15 -19.09 12.47
CA HIS A 142 17.78 -18.59 11.15
C HIS A 142 16.28 -18.35 11.15
N ASN A 143 15.86 -17.10 10.96
CA ASN A 143 14.45 -16.74 10.86
C ASN A 143 14.08 -16.41 9.40
N PRO A 144 13.25 -17.24 8.74
CA PRO A 144 12.79 -17.06 7.38
C PRO A 144 11.31 -16.64 7.32
N THR A 145 10.80 -15.89 8.29
CA THR A 145 9.37 -15.57 8.38
C THR A 145 9.07 -14.07 8.30
N LEU A 146 10.04 -13.24 7.94
CA LEU A 146 9.75 -11.81 7.75
C LEU A 146 9.61 -11.49 6.25
N ASP A 147 8.38 -11.61 5.79
CA ASP A 147 7.97 -11.51 4.40
C ASP A 147 7.16 -10.25 4.11
N VAL A 148 7.10 -9.83 2.86
CA VAL A 148 6.21 -8.74 2.47
C VAL A 148 5.59 -8.94 1.11
N GLY A 149 4.24 -8.89 1.07
CA GLY A 149 3.47 -8.75 -0.15
C GLY A 149 3.31 -7.29 -0.55
N ILE A 150 3.45 -7.03 -1.84
CA ILE A 150 3.18 -5.71 -2.42
C ILE A 150 2.29 -5.85 -3.64
N HIS A 151 1.44 -4.85 -3.87
CA HIS A 151 0.50 -4.86 -4.99
C HIS A 151 0.44 -3.50 -5.70
N ALA A 152 -0.23 -3.46 -6.84
CA ALA A 152 -0.50 -2.22 -7.55
C ALA A 152 -1.40 -1.30 -6.70
N PRO A 153 -1.19 0.02 -6.74
CA PRO A 153 -2.14 0.93 -6.13
C PRO A 153 -3.49 0.76 -6.79
N LYS A 154 -4.55 0.69 -5.96
CA LYS A 154 -5.91 0.74 -6.52
C LYS A 154 -6.08 2.05 -7.28
N PRO A 155 -6.72 2.01 -8.45
CA PRO A 155 -7.05 3.21 -9.17
C PRO A 155 -7.71 4.20 -8.22
N THR A 156 -7.16 5.40 -8.11
CA THR A 156 -7.88 6.47 -7.40
C THR A 156 -9.11 6.79 -8.21
N PRO A 157 -10.30 6.80 -7.59
CA PRO A 157 -11.50 7.20 -8.30
C PRO A 157 -11.27 8.51 -9.02
N ILE A 158 -11.72 8.58 -10.26
CA ILE A 158 -11.68 9.81 -11.06
C ILE A 158 -12.08 11.02 -10.21
N GLN A 159 -11.30 12.09 -10.27
CA GLN A 159 -11.71 13.34 -9.65
C GLN A 159 -12.61 14.11 -10.61
N LEU A 160 -13.89 14.09 -10.30
CA LEU A 160 -14.89 14.86 -11.03
C LEU A 160 -14.82 16.32 -10.58
N SER A 161 -14.53 17.22 -11.51
CA SER A 161 -14.51 18.67 -11.23
C SER A 161 -15.91 19.24 -11.15
N PHE A 162 -16.80 18.80 -12.02
CA PHE A 162 -18.24 19.08 -11.96
C PHE A 162 -19.06 18.03 -12.72
N PHE A 163 -20.34 17.94 -12.37
CA PHE A 163 -21.36 17.25 -13.14
C PHE A 163 -22.64 18.07 -13.07
N SER A 164 -23.25 18.37 -14.22
CA SER A 164 -24.40 19.27 -14.33
C SER A 164 -25.43 18.80 -15.35
N VAL A 165 -26.65 19.29 -15.21
CA VAL A 165 -27.70 19.15 -16.21
C VAL A 165 -28.32 20.51 -16.53
N GLN A 166 -28.50 20.80 -17.81
CA GLN A 166 -29.09 22.04 -18.32
C GLN A 166 -30.21 21.72 -19.32
N LYS A 167 -31.31 22.46 -19.26
CA LYS A 167 -32.37 22.40 -20.30
C LYS A 167 -31.93 23.18 -21.53
N THR A 168 -32.10 22.57 -22.70
CA THR A 168 -31.89 23.20 -24.03
C THR A 168 -33.16 23.06 -24.87
N SER A 169 -33.16 23.64 -26.07
CA SER A 169 -34.24 23.44 -27.06
C SER A 169 -34.38 21.97 -27.49
N ASP A 170 -33.29 21.21 -27.45
CA ASP A 170 -33.18 19.87 -28.03
C ASP A 170 -33.27 18.76 -26.98
N GLY A 171 -33.43 19.13 -25.69
CA GLY A 171 -33.53 18.20 -24.58
C GLY A 171 -32.73 18.61 -23.33
N MET A 172 -32.27 17.62 -22.54
CA MET A 172 -31.45 17.84 -21.37
C MET A 172 -29.97 17.59 -21.70
N LEU A 173 -29.20 18.66 -21.67
CA LEU A 173 -27.71 18.59 -21.85
C LEU A 173 -27.06 18.28 -20.51
N LEU A 174 -26.35 17.15 -20.44
CA LEU A 174 -25.52 16.79 -19.33
C LEU A 174 -24.07 17.14 -19.67
N GLN A 175 -23.36 17.74 -18.71
CA GLN A 175 -21.96 18.12 -18.88
C GLN A 175 -21.19 17.72 -17.62
N TRP A 176 -19.97 17.23 -17.80
CA TRP A 176 -19.04 16.95 -16.71
C TRP A 176 -17.62 17.23 -17.14
N SER A 177 -16.77 17.48 -16.15
CA SER A 177 -15.34 17.65 -16.34
C SER A 177 -14.62 16.83 -15.28
N THR A 178 -13.50 16.28 -15.66
CA THR A 178 -12.61 15.53 -14.80
C THR A 178 -11.30 16.28 -14.60
N SER A 179 -10.65 16.09 -13.45
CA SER A 179 -9.30 16.65 -13.22
C SER A 179 -8.21 15.68 -13.70
N THR A 180 -8.46 14.37 -13.50
CA THR A 180 -7.59 13.28 -13.94
C THR A 180 -8.46 12.07 -14.29
N GLU A 181 -7.95 11.19 -15.16
CA GLU A 181 -8.62 9.95 -15.59
C GLU A 181 -7.65 8.78 -15.53
N ILE A 182 -7.08 8.56 -14.33
CA ILE A 182 -6.17 7.43 -14.10
C ILE A 182 -7.00 6.15 -14.13
N ASP A 183 -6.62 5.24 -15.01
CA ASP A 183 -7.23 3.91 -15.15
C ASP A 183 -8.76 3.93 -15.40
N THR A 184 -9.28 5.06 -15.88
CA THR A 184 -10.69 5.19 -16.24
C THR A 184 -10.93 4.69 -17.66
N TRP A 185 -11.84 3.72 -17.80
CA TRP A 185 -12.25 3.21 -19.11
C TRP A 185 -13.26 4.14 -19.78
N GLY A 186 -14.25 4.61 -19.01
CA GLY A 186 -15.28 5.52 -19.54
C GLY A 186 -16.48 5.67 -18.66
N PHE A 187 -17.56 6.18 -19.26
CA PHE A 187 -18.74 6.66 -18.55
C PHE A 187 -20.04 6.10 -19.12
N HIS A 188 -21.03 5.89 -18.24
CA HIS A 188 -22.41 5.74 -18.59
C HIS A 188 -23.29 6.78 -17.89
N ILE A 189 -24.32 7.24 -18.58
CA ILE A 189 -25.35 8.11 -18.01
C ILE A 189 -26.55 7.28 -17.59
N LEU A 190 -27.01 7.49 -16.35
CA LEU A 190 -28.23 6.92 -15.83
C LEU A 190 -29.27 8.02 -15.54
N ARG A 191 -30.50 7.64 -15.57
CA ARG A 191 -31.66 8.49 -15.21
C ARG A 191 -32.55 7.71 -14.26
N SER A 192 -33.05 8.39 -13.24
CA SER A 192 -34.13 7.89 -12.38
C SER A 192 -35.29 8.86 -12.38
N ASP A 193 -36.44 8.42 -11.85
CA ASP A 193 -37.55 9.33 -11.54
C ASP A 193 -37.16 10.25 -10.37
N ARG A 194 -38.07 11.17 -10.02
CA ARG A 194 -37.89 12.18 -8.98
C ARG A 194 -37.50 11.57 -7.60
N ASN A 195 -37.93 10.36 -7.34
CA ASN A 195 -37.77 9.70 -6.05
C ASN A 195 -36.52 8.80 -6.03
N GLY A 196 -35.69 8.83 -7.08
CA GLY A 196 -34.54 7.96 -7.22
C GLY A 196 -34.86 6.51 -7.57
N GLN A 197 -36.15 6.23 -7.89
CA GLN A 197 -36.62 4.92 -8.33
C GLN A 197 -36.50 4.77 -9.85
N ASN A 198 -36.69 3.54 -10.34
CA ASN A 198 -36.71 3.24 -11.78
C ASN A 198 -35.45 3.72 -12.53
N MET A 199 -34.29 3.42 -11.97
CA MET A 199 -33.02 3.81 -12.57
C MET A 199 -32.79 3.09 -13.90
N THR A 200 -32.49 3.84 -14.93
CA THR A 200 -32.30 3.33 -16.30
C THR A 200 -31.03 3.92 -16.89
N ARG A 201 -30.18 3.06 -17.50
CA ARG A 201 -29.04 3.51 -18.30
C ARG A 201 -29.55 4.10 -19.62
N LEU A 202 -29.10 5.31 -19.94
CA LEU A 202 -29.48 6.03 -21.14
C LEU A 202 -28.52 5.86 -22.32
N THR A 203 -27.24 5.68 -22.02
CA THR A 203 -26.19 5.48 -23.02
C THR A 203 -26.08 4.01 -23.42
N ASN A 204 -26.36 3.70 -24.68
CA ASN A 204 -26.23 2.33 -25.21
C ASN A 204 -24.76 1.91 -25.36
N GLN A 205 -23.89 2.87 -25.64
CA GLN A 205 -22.44 2.68 -25.73
C GLN A 205 -21.75 3.49 -24.64
N MET A 206 -20.62 2.99 -24.15
CA MET A 206 -19.80 3.70 -23.20
C MET A 206 -19.21 4.96 -23.84
N ILE A 207 -19.22 6.06 -23.12
CA ILE A 207 -18.50 7.28 -23.50
C ILE A 207 -17.07 7.07 -23.01
N LEU A 208 -16.14 6.83 -23.93
CA LEU A 208 -14.75 6.51 -23.56
C LEU A 208 -14.06 7.70 -22.90
N ALA A 209 -13.20 7.41 -21.94
CA ALA A 209 -12.31 8.37 -21.32
C ALA A 209 -11.38 9.01 -22.35
N LYS A 210 -11.13 10.32 -22.25
CA LYS A 210 -10.28 11.12 -23.15
C LYS A 210 -9.07 11.69 -22.45
N GLY A 211 -9.09 11.71 -21.13
CA GLY A 211 -7.99 12.18 -20.28
C GLY A 211 -6.97 11.09 -19.99
N GLY A 212 -6.15 11.30 -18.98
CA GLY A 212 -5.12 10.38 -18.56
C GLY A 212 -4.58 10.70 -17.16
N ARG A 213 -3.43 10.16 -16.83
CA ARG A 213 -2.82 10.29 -15.49
C ARG A 213 -2.58 11.72 -15.03
N LEU A 214 -2.31 12.63 -15.95
CA LEU A 214 -1.93 14.02 -15.65
C LEU A 214 -2.93 15.04 -16.19
N SER A 215 -4.02 14.61 -16.81
CA SER A 215 -5.01 15.49 -17.41
C SER A 215 -6.39 14.89 -17.34
N GLY A 216 -7.36 15.72 -17.02
CA GLY A 216 -8.77 15.40 -17.21
C GLY A 216 -9.28 15.81 -18.60
N ALA A 217 -10.58 15.74 -18.79
CA ALA A 217 -11.24 16.13 -20.01
C ALA A 217 -12.67 16.65 -19.75
N ASP A 218 -13.22 17.38 -20.73
CA ASP A 218 -14.58 17.86 -20.73
C ASP A 218 -15.46 16.98 -21.61
N TYR A 219 -16.69 16.75 -21.13
CA TYR A 219 -17.67 15.90 -21.75
C TYR A 219 -19.04 16.56 -21.80
N SER A 220 -19.80 16.18 -22.80
CA SER A 220 -21.20 16.53 -22.91
C SER A 220 -22.02 15.40 -23.55
N TRP A 221 -23.24 15.25 -23.11
CA TRP A 221 -24.19 14.29 -23.67
C TRP A 221 -25.59 14.81 -23.60
N LEU A 222 -26.38 14.68 -24.71
CA LEU A 222 -27.74 15.20 -24.83
C LEU A 222 -28.75 14.09 -24.67
N ASN A 223 -29.63 14.22 -23.69
CA ASN A 223 -30.86 13.42 -23.58
C ASN A 223 -32.02 14.08 -24.35
N SER A 224 -32.13 13.75 -25.60
CA SER A 224 -33.23 14.25 -26.47
C SER A 224 -34.59 13.62 -26.18
N THR A 225 -34.62 12.52 -25.38
CA THR A 225 -35.90 11.84 -25.06
C THR A 225 -36.54 12.30 -23.76
N ALA A 226 -35.95 13.26 -23.06
CA ALA A 226 -36.52 13.78 -21.82
C ALA A 226 -37.73 14.66 -22.09
N SER A 227 -38.88 14.29 -21.53
CA SER A 227 -40.08 15.15 -21.62
C SER A 227 -39.92 16.39 -20.73
N GLU A 228 -40.41 17.52 -21.17
CA GLU A 228 -40.37 18.81 -20.46
C GLU A 228 -41.03 18.80 -19.08
N GLN A 229 -42.01 17.92 -18.88
CA GLN A 229 -42.80 17.83 -17.65
C GLN A 229 -42.22 16.91 -16.59
N SER A 230 -41.22 16.08 -16.93
CA SER A 230 -40.67 15.09 -16.04
C SER A 230 -39.44 15.65 -15.30
N ARG A 231 -39.52 15.62 -13.99
CA ARG A 231 -38.36 15.92 -13.13
C ARG A 231 -37.55 14.65 -12.96
N TYR A 232 -36.47 14.56 -13.69
CA TYR A 232 -35.52 13.45 -13.62
C TYR A 232 -34.32 13.79 -12.74
N SER A 233 -33.76 12.75 -12.12
CA SER A 233 -32.44 12.77 -11.52
C SER A 233 -31.47 12.03 -12.45
N TYR A 234 -30.29 12.60 -12.67
CA TYR A 234 -29.28 12.02 -13.52
C TYR A 234 -28.04 11.65 -12.71
N TRP A 235 -27.41 10.58 -13.12
CA TRP A 235 -26.21 10.02 -12.49
C TRP A 235 -25.16 9.74 -13.56
N LEU A 236 -23.89 9.86 -13.18
CA LEU A 236 -22.73 9.47 -13.98
C LEU A 236 -22.12 8.22 -13.35
N GLU A 237 -22.10 7.11 -14.05
CA GLU A 237 -21.31 5.93 -13.68
C GLU A 237 -19.97 6.02 -14.39
N VAL A 238 -18.91 5.88 -13.60
CA VAL A 238 -17.53 5.79 -14.06
C VAL A 238 -17.11 4.34 -13.96
N TYR A 239 -16.52 3.84 -15.01
CA TYR A 239 -15.98 2.49 -15.12
C TYR A 239 -14.46 2.57 -15.19
N ASP A 240 -13.80 1.92 -14.28
CA ASP A 240 -12.35 1.81 -14.28
C ASP A 240 -11.88 0.50 -14.95
N ILE A 241 -10.60 0.43 -15.32
CA ILE A 241 -10.03 -0.70 -16.09
C ILE A 241 -10.05 -2.01 -15.28
N ASP A 242 -10.01 -1.90 -13.95
CA ASP A 242 -10.13 -3.04 -13.02
C ASP A 242 -11.57 -3.59 -12.89
N GLY A 243 -12.53 -2.95 -13.58
CA GLY A 243 -13.95 -3.31 -13.52
C GLY A 243 -14.71 -2.67 -12.36
N SER A 244 -14.06 -1.85 -11.53
CA SER A 244 -14.76 -1.09 -10.49
C SER A 244 -15.69 -0.04 -11.09
N ILE A 245 -16.78 0.26 -10.37
CA ILE A 245 -17.79 1.24 -10.81
C ILE A 245 -18.03 2.24 -9.69
N THR A 246 -17.81 3.52 -10.01
CA THR A 246 -18.15 4.63 -9.11
C THR A 246 -19.29 5.44 -9.69
N ARG A 247 -20.26 5.81 -8.85
CA ARG A 247 -21.43 6.59 -9.27
C ARG A 247 -21.43 7.97 -8.63
N TYR A 248 -21.62 9.01 -9.49
CA TYR A 248 -21.71 10.41 -9.11
C TYR A 248 -23.11 10.95 -9.38
N GLY A 249 -23.60 11.81 -8.52
CA GLY A 249 -24.91 12.42 -8.61
C GLY A 249 -25.78 12.15 -7.38
N PRO A 250 -27.10 12.43 -7.41
CA PRO A 250 -27.83 12.88 -8.60
C PRO A 250 -27.62 14.36 -8.91
N VAL A 251 -27.71 14.72 -10.20
CA VAL A 251 -27.94 16.10 -10.63
C VAL A 251 -29.37 16.23 -11.14
N THR A 252 -30.03 17.31 -10.75
CA THR A 252 -31.43 17.59 -11.13
C THR A 252 -31.56 19.00 -11.70
N LEU A 253 -32.46 19.19 -12.65
CA LEU A 253 -32.80 20.53 -13.12
C LEU A 253 -33.46 21.32 -11.98
N GLN A 254 -32.87 22.46 -11.62
CA GLN A 254 -33.48 23.37 -10.63
C GLN A 254 -34.54 24.23 -11.27
N PRO A 255 -35.70 24.43 -10.61
CA PRO A 255 -36.68 25.41 -11.08
C PRO A 255 -36.01 26.80 -11.02
N ASN A 256 -36.02 27.52 -12.13
CA ASN A 256 -35.56 28.90 -12.28
C ASN A 256 -34.02 29.12 -12.35
N SER A 257 -33.21 28.13 -12.61
CA SER A 257 -31.77 28.34 -12.93
C SER A 257 -31.44 27.86 -14.33
N ALA A 258 -30.65 28.65 -15.05
CA ALA A 258 -30.15 28.29 -16.38
C ALA A 258 -29.14 27.13 -16.32
N ALA A 259 -28.55 26.88 -15.17
CA ALA A 259 -27.67 25.74 -14.91
C ALA A 259 -27.54 25.50 -13.40
N SER A 260 -27.51 24.25 -12.97
CA SER A 260 -27.10 23.88 -11.60
C SER A 260 -25.79 23.14 -11.62
N TYR A 261 -24.82 23.68 -10.87
CA TYR A 261 -23.53 23.03 -10.65
C TYR A 261 -23.54 22.40 -9.25
N HIS A 262 -23.24 21.11 -9.18
CA HIS A 262 -23.00 20.45 -7.91
C HIS A 262 -21.69 19.69 -7.99
N VAL A 263 -20.80 19.98 -7.05
CA VAL A 263 -19.60 19.16 -6.78
C VAL A 263 -20.02 18.13 -5.75
N PHE A 264 -19.88 16.86 -6.04
CA PHE A 264 -20.26 15.78 -5.13
C PHE A 264 -19.05 14.98 -4.69
N LEU A 265 -19.05 14.60 -3.41
CA LEU A 265 -18.21 13.52 -2.93
C LEU A 265 -18.75 12.19 -3.48
N PRO A 266 -17.91 11.26 -3.94
CA PRO A 266 -18.35 10.01 -4.53
C PRO A 266 -19.07 9.14 -3.49
N ASN A 267 -20.27 8.66 -3.84
CA ASN A 267 -20.85 7.50 -3.19
C ASN A 267 -20.26 6.26 -3.86
N VAL A 268 -19.27 5.65 -3.23
CA VAL A 268 -18.69 4.38 -3.69
C VAL A 268 -19.75 3.30 -3.45
N ILE A 269 -20.28 2.74 -4.52
CA ILE A 269 -21.09 1.52 -4.47
C ILE A 269 -20.09 0.37 -4.62
N ARG A 270 -19.87 -0.36 -3.53
CA ARG A 270 -19.12 -1.62 -3.52
C ARG A 270 -20.04 -2.77 -3.93
#